data_74158bb4906482c602652055df05ec42
#
_entry.id   74158bb4906482c602652055df05ec42
#
_cell.length_a   1.000
_cell.length_b   1.000
_cell.length_c   1.000
_cell.angle_alpha   90.00
_cell.angle_beta   90.00
_cell.angle_gamma   90.00
#
_symmetry.space_group_name_H-M   'P 1'
#
loop_
_entity.id
_entity.type
_entity.pdbx_description
1 polymer ?
#
loop_
_entity_poly.entity_id
_entity_poly.type
_entity_poly.pdbx_seq_one_letter_code
_entity_poly.pdbx_strand_id
1 'polypeptide(L)'
;HRPNFVRYTYREEMVMDAVENCLRAIGNYNIESATRTGKPNAFSYFTQICYFAFIRRITKEKKQQDIKFRFIEKMGIEDFVAMGMDNEGAEQTMAYVDTLRQRISTVRQKDTAIKEFAKKEKKAKKLELFMS
;
A
#
# COMPACT_ATOMS: atom_id res chain seq x y z
N HIS A 1 17.72 0.57 5.75
CA HIS A 1 16.46 -0.20 5.71
C HIS A 1 15.60 0.16 6.92
N ARG A 2 14.52 0.91 6.68
CA ARG A 2 13.53 1.13 7.74
C ARG A 2 12.78 -0.18 7.98
N PRO A 3 12.58 -0.62 9.23
CA PRO A 3 11.90 -1.89 9.54
C PRO A 3 10.50 -2.00 8.93
N ASN A 4 9.84 -0.88 8.71
CA ASN A 4 8.47 -0.81 8.18
C ASN A 4 8.33 -1.32 6.73
N PHE A 5 9.41 -1.39 5.96
CA PHE A 5 9.38 -1.78 4.56
C PHE A 5 10.00 -3.15 4.27
N VAL A 6 10.44 -3.88 5.30
CA VAL A 6 11.17 -5.15 5.14
C VAL A 6 10.26 -6.33 4.83
N ARG A 7 8.99 -6.27 5.22
CA ARG A 7 8.05 -7.40 5.16
C ARG A 7 7.18 -7.49 3.90
N TYR A 8 7.43 -6.65 2.92
CA TYR A 8 6.67 -6.69 1.67
C TYR A 8 7.23 -7.73 0.70
N THR A 9 6.36 -8.51 0.08
CA THR A 9 6.73 -9.53 -0.93
C THR A 9 7.31 -8.88 -2.19
N TYR A 10 6.91 -7.65 -2.50
CA TYR A 10 7.38 -6.83 -3.64
C TYR A 10 8.48 -5.82 -3.24
N ARG A 11 9.29 -6.18 -2.26
CA ARG A 11 10.38 -5.33 -1.76
C ARG A 11 11.41 -4.97 -2.84
N GLU A 12 11.75 -5.93 -3.69
CA GLU A 12 12.70 -5.71 -4.79
C GLU A 12 12.18 -4.68 -5.78
N GLU A 13 10.91 -4.79 -6.16
CA GLU A 13 10.25 -3.81 -7.03
C GLU A 13 10.18 -2.42 -6.36
N MET A 14 9.97 -2.35 -5.06
CA MET A 14 10.02 -1.09 -4.30
C MET A 14 11.38 -0.44 -4.41
N VAL A 15 12.46 -1.21 -4.24
CA VAL A 15 13.83 -0.71 -4.33
C VAL A 15 14.16 -0.26 -5.76
N MET A 16 13.77 -1.04 -6.76
CA MET A 16 13.95 -0.68 -8.18
C MET A 16 13.22 0.61 -8.54
N ASP A 17 11.99 0.78 -8.09
CA ASP A 17 11.23 2.03 -8.28
C ASP A 17 11.92 3.22 -7.63
N ALA A 18 12.47 3.03 -6.42
CA ALA A 18 13.18 4.07 -5.71
C ALA A 18 14.46 4.50 -6.45
N VAL A 19 15.24 3.53 -6.93
CA VAL A 19 16.45 3.78 -7.72
C VAL A 19 16.11 4.53 -9.01
N GLU A 20 15.09 4.08 -9.74
CA GLU A 20 14.63 4.74 -10.98
C GLU A 20 14.21 6.20 -10.72
N ASN A 21 13.44 6.44 -9.67
CA ASN A 21 13.02 7.80 -9.32
C ASN A 21 14.18 8.69 -8.88
N CYS A 22 15.16 8.15 -8.16
CA CYS A 22 16.37 8.88 -7.80
C CYS A 22 17.19 9.26 -9.03
N LEU A 23 17.35 8.34 -10.00
CA LEU A 23 18.06 8.61 -11.25
C LEU A 23 17.37 9.70 -12.08
N ARG A 24 16.06 9.68 -12.13
CA ARG A 24 15.28 10.73 -12.81
C ARG A 24 15.39 12.09 -12.12
N ALA A 25 15.47 12.09 -10.81
CA ALA A 25 15.50 13.32 -10.01
C ALA A 25 16.89 13.91 -9.82
N ILE A 26 17.94 13.19 -10.21
CA ILE A 26 19.33 13.64 -9.98
C ILE A 26 19.65 14.96 -10.66
N GLY A 27 19.09 15.20 -11.86
CA GLY A 27 19.24 16.46 -12.58
C GLY A 27 18.50 17.63 -11.96
N ASN A 28 17.52 17.38 -11.12
CA ASN A 28 16.73 18.40 -10.42
C ASN A 28 17.28 18.76 -9.04
N TYR A 29 18.31 18.05 -8.58
CA TYR A 29 18.95 18.35 -7.32
C TYR A 29 19.76 19.64 -7.44
N ASN A 30 19.39 20.64 -6.68
CA ASN A 30 20.09 21.91 -6.63
C ASN A 30 21.00 21.99 -5.39
N ILE A 31 22.32 21.99 -5.63
CA ILE A 31 23.33 22.09 -4.59
C ILE A 31 23.27 23.44 -3.86
N GLU A 32 22.81 24.49 -4.57
CA GLU A 32 22.72 25.84 -4.04
C GLU A 32 21.45 26.09 -3.22
N SER A 33 20.44 25.24 -3.33
CA SER A 33 19.21 25.40 -2.56
C SER A 33 19.46 25.19 -1.07
N ALA A 34 19.26 26.25 -0.30
CA ALA A 34 19.34 26.19 1.15
C ALA A 34 18.22 25.33 1.72
N THR A 35 18.59 24.24 2.39
CA THR A 35 17.68 23.49 3.25
C THR A 35 17.42 24.27 4.54
N ARG A 36 16.50 23.80 5.37
CA ARG A 36 16.21 24.40 6.70
C ARG A 36 17.46 24.64 7.56
N THR A 37 18.53 23.90 7.32
CA THR A 37 19.82 24.02 8.00
C THR A 37 20.83 24.93 7.30
N GLY A 38 20.46 25.53 6.18
CA GLY A 38 21.36 26.38 5.36
C GLY A 38 22.45 25.62 4.59
N LYS A 39 22.43 24.29 4.65
CA LYS A 39 23.39 23.43 3.94
C LYS A 39 22.68 22.46 3.02
N PRO A 40 23.18 22.21 1.78
CA PRO A 40 22.61 21.23 0.89
C PRO A 40 22.74 19.82 1.49
N ASN A 41 21.67 19.05 1.46
CA ASN A 41 21.61 17.70 2.04
C ASN A 41 21.07 16.71 1.00
N ALA A 42 21.98 16.15 0.20
CA ALA A 42 21.66 15.15 -0.81
C ALA A 42 21.03 13.88 -0.20
N PHE A 43 21.51 13.45 0.95
CA PHE A 43 20.96 12.28 1.64
C PHE A 43 19.47 12.46 1.99
N SER A 44 19.11 13.60 2.55
CA SER A 44 17.72 13.92 2.88
C SER A 44 16.83 13.99 1.63
N TYR A 45 17.32 14.61 0.57
CA TYR A 45 16.64 14.73 -0.70
C TYR A 45 16.32 13.35 -1.32
N PHE A 46 17.32 12.50 -1.47
CA PHE A 46 17.13 11.17 -2.05
C PHE A 46 16.35 10.22 -1.13
N THR A 47 16.53 10.32 0.18
CA THR A 47 15.73 9.55 1.15
C THR A 47 14.24 9.88 1.02
N GLN A 48 13.89 11.13 0.83
CA GLN A 48 12.49 11.54 0.62
C GLN A 48 11.93 11.00 -0.69
N ILE A 49 12.71 11.00 -1.77
CA ILE A 49 12.31 10.41 -3.06
C ILE A 49 12.08 8.91 -2.90
N CYS A 50 12.97 8.20 -2.23
CA CYS A 50 12.81 6.76 -1.96
C CYS A 50 11.55 6.47 -1.13
N TYR A 51 11.30 7.25 -0.10
CA TYR A 51 10.11 7.11 0.74
C TYR A 51 8.81 7.25 -0.07
N PHE A 52 8.70 8.29 -0.88
CA PHE A 52 7.53 8.49 -1.73
C PHE A 52 7.39 7.41 -2.81
N ALA A 53 8.50 6.92 -3.37
CA ALA A 53 8.47 5.80 -4.30
C ALA A 53 7.92 4.52 -3.65
N PHE A 54 8.33 4.24 -2.42
CA PHE A 54 7.81 3.10 -1.65
C PHE A 54 6.32 3.23 -1.37
N ILE A 55 5.86 4.38 -0.94
CA ILE A 55 4.43 4.65 -0.68
C ILE A 55 3.61 4.49 -1.95
N ARG A 56 4.09 4.99 -3.08
CA ARG A 56 3.40 4.84 -4.38
C ARG A 56 3.29 3.36 -4.79
N ARG A 57 4.35 2.58 -4.62
CA ARG A 57 4.31 1.14 -4.93
C ARG A 57 3.33 0.40 -4.02
N ILE A 58 3.36 0.64 -2.72
CA ILE A 58 2.43 0.04 -1.76
C ILE A 58 0.98 0.37 -2.13
N THR A 59 0.70 1.62 -2.46
CA THR A 59 -0.65 2.06 -2.88
C THR A 59 -1.09 1.36 -4.16
N LYS A 60 -0.21 1.23 -5.14
CA LYS A 60 -0.46 0.53 -6.40
C LYS A 60 -0.77 -0.96 -6.17
N GLU A 61 0.04 -1.64 -5.35
CA GLU A 61 -0.15 -3.06 -5.04
C GLU A 61 -1.46 -3.30 -4.27
N LYS A 62 -1.79 -2.46 -3.29
CA LYS A 62 -3.08 -2.53 -2.58
C LYS A 62 -4.26 -2.35 -3.53
N LYS A 63 -4.18 -1.41 -4.46
CA LYS A 63 -5.23 -1.19 -5.45
C LYS A 63 -5.39 -2.40 -6.38
N GLN A 64 -4.29 -2.99 -6.83
CA GLN A 64 -4.34 -4.20 -7.65
C GLN A 64 -4.92 -5.40 -6.90
N GLN A 65 -4.56 -5.58 -5.63
CA GLN A 65 -5.18 -6.60 -4.79
C GLN A 65 -6.69 -6.39 -4.67
N ASP A 66 -7.13 -5.17 -4.41
CA ASP A 66 -8.56 -4.86 -4.29
C ASP A 66 -9.32 -5.14 -5.60
N ILE A 67 -8.73 -4.82 -6.75
CA ILE A 67 -9.29 -5.15 -8.06
C ILE A 67 -9.40 -6.68 -8.25
N LYS A 68 -8.36 -7.43 -7.91
CA LYS A 68 -8.39 -8.89 -7.99
C LYS A 68 -9.48 -9.49 -7.10
N PHE A 69 -9.64 -8.97 -5.90
CA PHE A 69 -10.68 -9.44 -4.99
C PHE A 69 -12.09 -9.13 -5.47
N ARG A 70 -12.32 -7.94 -6.01
CA ARG A 70 -13.60 -7.59 -6.63
C ARG A 70 -13.91 -8.45 -7.84
N PHE A 71 -12.90 -8.78 -8.63
CA PHE A 71 -13.03 -9.67 -9.77
C PHE A 71 -13.43 -11.08 -9.31
N ILE A 72 -12.79 -11.63 -8.28
CA ILE A 72 -13.12 -12.91 -7.68
C ILE A 72 -14.54 -12.92 -7.14
N GLU A 73 -14.99 -11.86 -6.46
CA GLU A 73 -16.34 -11.73 -5.93
C GLU A 73 -17.41 -11.67 -7.06
N LYS A 74 -17.11 -10.96 -8.16
CA LYS A 74 -18.05 -10.81 -9.28
C LYS A 74 -18.19 -12.03 -10.17
N MET A 75 -17.13 -12.80 -10.33
CA MET A 75 -17.09 -13.94 -11.27
C MET A 75 -17.80 -15.17 -10.73
N GLY A 76 -18.23 -15.18 -9.45
CA GLY A 76 -18.83 -16.38 -8.87
C GLY A 76 -17.91 -17.59 -9.01
N ILE A 77 -16.67 -17.46 -8.59
CA ILE A 77 -15.65 -18.53 -8.69
C ILE A 77 -16.17 -19.83 -8.10
N GLU A 78 -17.07 -19.76 -7.11
CA GLU A 78 -17.77 -20.90 -6.55
C GLU A 78 -18.56 -21.68 -7.61
N ASP A 79 -19.29 -20.98 -8.46
CA ASP A 79 -20.04 -21.61 -9.56
C ASP A 79 -19.11 -22.21 -10.60
N PHE A 80 -18.01 -21.55 -10.91
CA PHE A 80 -17.01 -22.04 -11.84
C PHE A 80 -16.30 -23.30 -11.33
N VAL A 81 -15.95 -23.31 -10.04
CA VAL A 81 -15.35 -24.47 -9.37
C VAL A 81 -16.31 -25.65 -9.29
N ALA A 82 -17.59 -25.39 -8.99
CA ALA A 82 -18.63 -26.41 -8.95
C ALA A 82 -18.87 -27.07 -10.31
N MET A 83 -18.67 -26.36 -11.43
CA MET A 83 -18.86 -26.89 -12.78
C MET A 83 -17.68 -27.70 -13.33
N GLY A 84 -16.45 -27.47 -12.85
CA GLY A 84 -15.23 -27.97 -13.49
C GLY A 84 -14.41 -28.97 -12.68
N MET A 85 -14.73 -29.21 -11.41
CA MET A 85 -13.96 -30.08 -10.51
C MET A 85 -14.79 -31.23 -9.95
N ASP A 86 -14.08 -32.33 -9.58
CA ASP A 86 -14.65 -33.38 -8.74
C ASP A 86 -15.04 -32.83 -7.35
N ASN A 87 -15.90 -33.54 -6.62
CA ASN A 87 -16.41 -33.05 -5.35
C ASN A 87 -15.29 -32.73 -4.32
N GLU A 88 -14.20 -33.50 -4.33
CA GLU A 88 -13.09 -33.31 -3.39
C GLU A 88 -12.25 -32.07 -3.74
N GLY A 89 -11.94 -31.88 -5.01
CA GLY A 89 -11.22 -30.69 -5.49
C GLY A 89 -12.04 -29.41 -5.36
N ALA A 90 -13.34 -29.49 -5.60
CA ALA A 90 -14.27 -28.37 -5.42
C ALA A 90 -14.34 -27.93 -3.95
N GLU A 91 -14.44 -28.88 -3.01
CA GLU A 91 -14.51 -28.58 -1.58
C GLU A 91 -13.25 -27.88 -1.06
N GLN A 92 -12.07 -28.38 -1.44
CA GLN A 92 -10.79 -27.76 -1.08
C GLN A 92 -10.65 -26.34 -1.65
N THR A 93 -11.06 -26.12 -2.90
CA THR A 93 -10.99 -24.81 -3.54
C THR A 93 -11.98 -23.84 -2.92
N MET A 94 -13.18 -24.28 -2.57
CA MET A 94 -14.18 -23.46 -1.86
C MET A 94 -13.68 -23.06 -0.48
N ALA A 95 -13.06 -23.97 0.28
CA ALA A 95 -12.44 -23.66 1.57
C ALA A 95 -11.32 -22.61 1.43
N TYR A 96 -10.52 -22.69 0.37
CA TYR A 96 -9.49 -21.70 0.07
C TYR A 96 -10.08 -20.32 -0.27
N VAL A 97 -11.12 -20.28 -1.09
CA VAL A 97 -11.84 -19.05 -1.44
C VAL A 97 -12.47 -18.40 -0.20
N ASP A 98 -13.09 -19.19 0.68
CA ASP A 98 -13.65 -18.69 1.95
C ASP A 98 -12.56 -18.10 2.86
N THR A 99 -11.42 -18.76 2.95
CA THR A 99 -10.26 -18.24 3.71
C THR A 99 -9.79 -16.91 3.15
N LEU A 100 -9.71 -16.77 1.82
CA LEU A 100 -9.36 -15.51 1.15
C LEU A 100 -10.39 -14.42 1.44
N ARG A 101 -11.68 -14.73 1.36
CA ARG A 101 -12.77 -13.78 1.69
C ARG A 101 -12.68 -13.28 3.12
N GLN A 102 -12.42 -14.15 4.07
CA GLN A 102 -12.24 -13.77 5.47
C GLN A 102 -11.03 -12.83 5.65
N ARG A 103 -9.91 -13.14 5.01
CA ARG A 103 -8.73 -12.27 5.04
C ARG A 103 -9.02 -10.90 4.44
N ILE A 104 -9.70 -10.84 3.31
CA ILE A 104 -10.12 -9.59 2.65
C ILE A 104 -11.01 -8.78 3.58
N SER A 105 -12.03 -9.40 4.16
CA SER A 105 -12.96 -8.75 5.09
C SER A 105 -12.20 -8.16 6.28
N THR A 106 -11.28 -8.92 6.87
CA THR A 106 -10.45 -8.47 7.99
C THR A 106 -9.57 -7.27 7.60
N VAL A 107 -8.95 -7.31 6.43
CA VAL A 107 -8.11 -6.20 5.94
C VAL A 107 -8.95 -4.95 5.69
N ARG A 108 -10.11 -5.10 5.05
CA ARG A 108 -11.04 -3.98 4.80
C ARG A 108 -11.54 -3.36 6.09
N GLN A 109 -11.88 -4.15 7.09
CA GLN A 109 -12.29 -3.65 8.41
C GLN A 109 -11.18 -2.87 9.08
N LYS A 110 -9.94 -3.36 9.05
CA LYS A 110 -8.77 -2.65 9.60
C LYS A 110 -8.51 -1.33 8.86
N ASP A 111 -8.56 -1.34 7.54
CA ASP A 111 -8.37 -0.13 6.73
C ASP A 111 -9.47 0.91 7.00
N THR A 112 -10.71 0.48 7.17
CA THR A 112 -11.83 1.36 7.53
C THR A 112 -11.64 1.96 8.92
N ALA A 113 -11.27 1.15 9.90
CA ALA A 113 -11.01 1.60 11.27
C ALA A 113 -9.86 2.61 11.31
N ILE A 114 -8.77 2.38 10.57
CA ILE A 114 -7.64 3.31 10.46
C ILE A 114 -8.09 4.65 9.85
N LYS A 115 -8.88 4.61 8.78
CA LYS A 115 -9.41 5.82 8.13
C LYS A 115 -10.33 6.62 9.05
N GLU A 116 -11.19 5.93 9.79
CA GLU A 116 -12.07 6.58 10.77
C GLU A 116 -11.29 7.20 11.92
N PHE A 117 -10.28 6.51 12.43
CA PHE A 117 -9.41 7.04 13.47
C PHE A 117 -8.67 8.29 12.99
N ALA A 118 -8.06 8.24 11.82
CA ALA A 118 -7.39 9.40 11.22
C ALA A 118 -8.33 10.58 10.98
N LYS A 119 -9.60 10.30 10.61
CA LYS A 119 -10.62 11.35 10.45
C LYS A 119 -11.01 11.99 11.77
N LYS A 120 -11.14 11.18 12.82
CA LYS A 120 -11.43 11.67 14.18
C LYS A 120 -10.29 12.55 14.71
N GLU A 121 -9.05 12.12 14.52
CA GLU A 121 -7.85 12.87 14.94
C GLU A 121 -7.75 14.22 14.23
N LYS A 122 -7.97 14.25 12.91
CA LYS A 122 -8.01 15.51 12.15
C LYS A 122 -9.12 16.44 12.63
N LYS A 123 -10.29 15.90 12.97
CA LYS A 123 -11.41 16.67 13.49
C LYS A 123 -11.12 17.24 14.88
N ALA A 124 -10.47 16.44 15.74
CA ALA A 124 -10.05 16.90 17.07
C ALA A 124 -9.01 18.02 16.97
N LYS A 125 -7.97 17.87 16.17
CA LYS A 125 -6.97 18.93 15.92
C LYS A 125 -7.57 20.22 15.36
N LYS A 126 -8.57 20.09 14.48
CA LYS A 126 -9.28 21.26 13.94
C LYS A 126 -10.11 21.98 15.01
N LEU A 127 -10.73 21.22 15.92
CA LEU A 127 -11.48 21.78 17.05
C LEU A 127 -10.56 22.50 18.04
N GLU A 128 -9.41 21.92 18.37
CA GLU A 128 -8.40 22.55 19.23
C GLU A 128 -7.90 23.88 18.65
N LEU A 129 -7.63 23.91 17.35
CA LEU A 129 -7.27 25.14 16.64
C LEU A 129 -8.38 26.20 16.66
N PHE A 130 -9.64 25.80 16.69
CA PHE A 130 -10.80 26.72 16.76
C PHE A 130 -11.07 27.25 18.17
N MET A 131 -10.68 26.51 19.21
CA MET A 131 -10.86 26.84 20.59
C MET A 131 -9.69 27.60 21.23
N SER A 132 -8.56 27.61 20.55
CA SER A 132 -7.40 28.43 20.94
C SER A 132 -7.45 29.80 20.26
#